data_3063341aa08c3dc323acce5e7286a7a6
#
_entry.id   3063341aa08c3dc323acce5e7286a7a6
#
_cell.length_a   1.000
_cell.length_b   1.000
_cell.length_c   1.000
_cell.angle_alpha   90.00
_cell.angle_beta   90.00
_cell.angle_gamma   90.00
#
_symmetry.space_group_name_H-M   'P 1'
#
loop_
_entity.id
_entity.type
_entity.pdbx_description
1 polymer ?
#
loop_
_entity_poly.entity_id
_entity_poly.type
_entity_poly.pdbx_seq_one_letter_code
_entity_poly.pdbx_strand_id
1 'polypeptide(L)'
;LHRDTFFRALKFWFFLRPVQRQDGPFEYVPGSHRLDAPRLRWEQATATAAAEQRRQPDVSGSFRIREESLAELGLPNPVALTCPANTLVLADVFGFHRRGAAAQGQQRLALYGWNRPYPFIPISW
;
A
#
# COMPACT_ATOMS: atom_id res chain seq x y z
N LEU A 1 4.61 -6.74 -1.09
CA LEU A 1 4.24 -5.36 -0.76
C LEU A 1 4.19 -4.51 -2.02
N HIS A 2 3.37 -3.47 -2.04
CA HIS A 2 3.23 -2.51 -3.13
C HIS A 2 2.79 -1.14 -2.59
N ARG A 3 2.95 -0.11 -3.38
CA ARG A 3 2.25 1.16 -3.25
C ARG A 3 1.27 1.32 -4.42
N ASP A 4 0.14 1.99 -4.19
CA ASP A 4 -0.87 2.16 -5.24
C ASP A 4 -0.59 3.34 -6.16
N THR A 5 -0.05 4.43 -5.62
CA THR A 5 0.06 5.72 -6.31
C THR A 5 1.45 6.33 -6.11
N PHE A 6 1.88 7.19 -7.02
CA PHE A 6 3.10 8.00 -6.89
C PHE A 6 2.86 9.31 -6.11
N PHE A 7 1.67 9.53 -5.61
CA PHE A 7 1.25 10.66 -4.78
C PHE A 7 0.44 10.16 -3.59
N ARG A 8 0.29 11.00 -2.59
CA ARG A 8 -0.46 10.67 -1.38
C ARG A 8 -1.93 10.48 -1.71
N ALA A 9 -2.49 9.37 -1.28
CA ALA A 9 -3.90 9.06 -1.42
C ALA A 9 -4.38 8.28 -0.21
N LEU A 10 -5.55 8.63 0.29
CA LEU A 10 -6.15 7.97 1.44
C LEU A 10 -7.07 6.86 0.96
N LYS A 11 -6.89 5.67 1.50
CA LYS A 11 -7.87 4.57 1.44
C LYS A 11 -8.46 4.31 2.81
N PHE A 12 -9.70 3.83 2.80
CA PHE A 12 -10.34 3.34 4.00
C PHE A 12 -10.90 1.94 3.79
N TRP A 13 -10.94 1.18 4.90
CA TRP A 13 -11.63 -0.09 5.00
C TRP A 13 -12.48 -0.06 6.28
N PHE A 14 -13.78 -0.26 6.13
CA PHE A 14 -14.69 -0.44 7.25
C PHE A 14 -15.00 -1.93 7.38
N PHE A 15 -14.40 -2.58 8.37
CA PHE A 15 -14.54 -4.01 8.58
C PHE A 15 -15.84 -4.31 9.32
N LEU A 16 -16.74 -5.02 8.65
CA LEU A 16 -18.07 -5.41 9.20
C LEU A 16 -17.98 -6.61 10.15
N ARG A 17 -16.89 -7.39 10.06
CA ARG A 17 -16.59 -8.54 10.92
C ARG A 17 -15.21 -8.39 11.55
N PRO A 18 -14.93 -9.10 12.65
CA PRO A 18 -13.57 -9.13 13.19
C PRO A 18 -12.59 -9.62 12.12
N VAL A 19 -11.37 -9.08 12.14
CA VAL A 19 -10.28 -9.52 11.27
C VAL A 19 -9.17 -10.08 12.13
N GLN A 20 -8.90 -11.37 11.99
CA GLN A 20 -7.83 -12.09 12.63
C GLN A 20 -6.66 -12.30 11.66
N ARG A 21 -5.53 -12.81 12.16
CA ARG A 21 -4.34 -13.05 11.33
C ARG A 21 -4.60 -13.98 10.15
N GLN A 22 -5.45 -15.00 10.33
CA GLN A 22 -5.81 -15.98 9.30
C GLN A 22 -6.81 -15.47 8.25
N ASP A 23 -7.41 -14.30 8.44
CA ASP A 23 -8.43 -13.76 7.51
C ASP A 23 -7.82 -12.91 6.38
N GLY A 24 -6.50 -12.87 6.29
CA GLY A 24 -5.78 -12.01 5.35
C GLY A 24 -5.92 -10.53 5.71
N PRO A 25 -5.40 -10.09 6.87
CA PRO A 25 -5.50 -8.72 7.34
C PRO A 25 -4.84 -7.74 6.37
N PHE A 26 -5.17 -6.46 6.52
CA PHE A 26 -4.38 -5.40 5.90
C PHE A 26 -3.02 -5.33 6.59
N GLU A 27 -1.94 -5.40 5.82
CA GLU A 27 -0.58 -5.24 6.32
C GLU A 27 0.01 -3.96 5.78
N TYR A 28 0.65 -3.20 6.66
CA TYR A 28 1.22 -1.90 6.35
C TYR A 28 2.61 -1.76 6.94
N VAL A 29 3.52 -1.13 6.19
CA VAL A 29 4.87 -0.80 6.66
C VAL A 29 4.84 0.58 7.31
N PRO A 30 4.94 0.69 8.65
CA PRO A 30 4.91 1.97 9.34
C PRO A 30 6.00 2.92 8.85
N GLY A 31 5.64 4.19 8.66
CA GLY A 31 6.59 5.20 8.19
C GLY A 31 6.85 5.23 6.68
N SER A 32 6.48 4.20 5.94
CA SER A 32 6.77 4.08 4.50
C SER A 32 6.05 5.09 3.60
N HIS A 33 5.09 5.83 4.12
CA HIS A 33 4.43 6.95 3.43
C HIS A 33 5.28 8.23 3.40
N ARG A 34 6.39 8.26 4.12
CA ARG A 34 7.30 9.42 4.13
C ARG A 34 8.20 9.39 2.91
N LEU A 35 8.34 10.52 2.24
CA LEU A 35 9.23 10.68 1.10
C LEU A 35 10.56 11.29 1.58
N ASP A 36 11.37 10.46 2.21
CA ASP A 36 12.74 10.80 2.58
C ASP A 36 13.73 10.47 1.44
N ALA A 37 15.01 10.77 1.64
CA ALA A 37 16.02 10.59 0.60
C ALA A 37 16.21 9.12 0.16
N PRO A 38 16.23 8.11 1.05
CA PRO A 38 16.23 6.71 0.63
C PRO A 38 15.00 6.32 -0.19
N ARG A 39 13.80 6.73 0.28
CA ARG A 39 12.56 6.46 -0.43
C ARG A 39 12.53 7.13 -1.80
N LEU A 40 12.97 8.38 -1.91
CA LEU A 40 13.01 9.10 -3.20
C LEU A 40 13.94 8.40 -4.21
N ARG A 41 15.12 7.96 -3.78
CA ARG A 41 16.02 7.18 -4.64
C ARG A 41 15.39 5.89 -5.14
N TRP A 42 14.69 5.17 -4.26
CA TRP A 42 13.98 3.96 -4.64
C TRP A 42 12.87 4.24 -5.67
N GLU A 43 12.07 5.30 -5.46
CA GLU A 43 11.03 5.71 -6.42
C GLU A 43 11.62 6.04 -7.79
N GLN A 44 12.71 6.80 -7.83
CA GLN A 44 13.39 7.17 -9.07
C GLN A 44 13.93 5.93 -9.80
N ALA A 45 14.67 5.08 -9.11
CA ALA A 45 15.20 3.85 -9.68
C ALA A 45 14.10 2.93 -10.22
N THR A 46 13.02 2.74 -9.44
CA THR A 46 11.89 1.91 -9.84
C THR A 46 11.13 2.52 -11.03
N ALA A 47 10.95 3.84 -11.06
CA ALA A 47 10.31 4.53 -12.17
C ALA A 47 11.14 4.44 -13.45
N THR A 48 12.47 4.58 -13.37
CA THR A 48 13.37 4.42 -14.51
C THR A 48 13.29 2.99 -15.06
N ALA A 49 13.40 1.97 -14.19
CA ALA A 49 13.30 0.58 -14.59
C ALA A 49 11.93 0.27 -15.23
N ALA A 50 10.83 0.81 -14.65
CA ALA A 50 9.49 0.66 -15.22
C ALA A 50 9.36 1.35 -16.59
N ALA A 51 9.97 2.51 -16.79
CA ALA A 51 9.97 3.21 -18.08
C ALA A 51 10.73 2.41 -19.17
N GLU A 52 11.85 1.79 -18.80
CA GLU A 52 12.61 0.90 -19.70
C GLU A 52 11.81 -0.36 -20.06
N GLN A 53 11.10 -0.96 -19.10
CA GLN A 53 10.25 -2.13 -19.29
C GLN A 53 8.94 -1.82 -20.04
N ARG A 54 8.44 -0.58 -20.03
CA ARG A 54 7.23 -0.16 -20.77
C ARG A 54 7.33 -0.30 -22.29
N ARG A 55 8.48 -0.63 -22.81
CA ARG A 55 8.63 -1.11 -24.18
C ARG A 55 8.09 -2.55 -24.37
N GLN A 56 7.64 -3.21 -23.28
CA GLN A 56 6.94 -4.51 -23.26
C GLN A 56 5.51 -4.33 -22.71
N PRO A 57 4.48 -5.00 -23.28
CA PRO A 57 3.06 -4.66 -23.07
C PRO A 57 2.44 -4.96 -21.70
N ASP A 58 3.15 -5.49 -20.70
CA ASP A 58 2.54 -6.09 -19.49
C ASP A 58 2.90 -5.45 -18.15
N VAL A 59 3.28 -4.18 -18.08
CA VAL A 59 3.62 -3.56 -16.79
C VAL A 59 2.42 -2.89 -16.13
N SER A 60 1.88 -3.51 -15.08
CA SER A 60 0.87 -2.91 -14.20
C SER A 60 1.45 -1.74 -13.39
N GLY A 61 0.68 -0.65 -13.24
CA GLY A 61 1.15 0.64 -12.71
C GLY A 61 1.46 0.71 -11.20
N SER A 62 1.37 -0.39 -10.44
CA SER A 62 1.73 -0.39 -9.02
C SER A 62 3.17 -0.84 -8.83
N PHE A 63 3.99 -0.02 -8.14
CA PHE A 63 5.35 -0.42 -7.82
C PHE A 63 5.38 -1.38 -6.64
N ARG A 64 6.10 -2.49 -6.83
CA ARG A 64 6.27 -3.53 -5.83
C ARG A 64 7.64 -3.43 -5.16
N ILE A 65 7.68 -3.76 -3.86
CA ILE A 65 8.92 -3.87 -3.09
C ILE A 65 8.96 -5.23 -2.41
N ARG A 66 10.15 -5.83 -2.34
CA ARG A 66 10.40 -7.04 -1.56
C ARG A 66 10.65 -6.67 -0.11
N GLU A 67 10.31 -7.56 0.82
CA GLU A 67 10.49 -7.31 2.25
C GLU A 67 11.95 -7.12 2.61
N GLU A 68 12.85 -7.87 1.96
CA GLU A 68 14.29 -7.77 2.17
C GLU A 68 14.83 -6.37 1.87
N SER A 69 14.22 -5.66 0.91
CA SER A 69 14.61 -4.30 0.54
C SER A 69 14.11 -3.22 1.51
N LEU A 70 13.24 -3.55 2.47
CA LEU A 70 12.74 -2.57 3.45
C LEU A 70 13.87 -2.08 4.36
N ALA A 71 14.79 -2.96 4.76
CA ALA A 71 15.92 -2.62 5.62
C ALA A 71 16.86 -1.61 4.95
N GLU A 72 17.05 -1.71 3.63
CA GLU A 72 17.85 -0.75 2.86
C GLU A 72 17.25 0.66 2.85
N LEU A 73 15.91 0.74 3.02
CA LEU A 73 15.18 1.99 3.16
C LEU A 73 15.04 2.45 4.62
N GLY A 74 15.62 1.73 5.58
CA GLY A 74 15.47 2.03 7.01
C GLY A 74 14.05 1.82 7.53
N LEU A 75 13.25 0.98 6.86
CA LEU A 75 11.85 0.74 7.19
C LEU A 75 11.69 -0.55 8.03
N PRO A 76 10.71 -0.58 8.95
CA PRO A 76 10.40 -1.76 9.73
C PRO A 76 9.67 -2.81 8.89
N ASN A 77 9.50 -4.00 9.46
CA ASN A 77 8.65 -5.04 8.88
C ASN A 77 7.17 -4.60 8.82
N PRO A 78 6.39 -5.17 7.90
CA PRO A 78 4.96 -4.90 7.84
C PRO A 78 4.23 -5.36 9.10
N VAL A 79 3.27 -4.56 9.53
CA VAL A 79 2.40 -4.85 10.67
C VAL A 79 1.04 -5.29 10.15
N ALA A 80 0.57 -6.45 10.60
CA ALA A 80 -0.76 -6.95 10.32
C ALA A 80 -1.79 -6.27 11.23
N LEU A 81 -2.80 -5.64 10.64
CA LEU A 81 -3.87 -4.96 11.37
C LEU A 81 -5.02 -5.94 11.63
N THR A 82 -5.01 -6.54 12.82
CA THR A 82 -6.16 -7.29 13.35
C THR A 82 -7.08 -6.32 14.11
N CYS A 83 -8.37 -6.51 14.01
CA CYS A 83 -9.34 -5.59 14.63
C CYS A 83 -10.68 -6.27 14.93
N PRO A 84 -11.46 -5.75 15.88
CA PRO A 84 -12.84 -6.16 16.08
C PRO A 84 -13.74 -5.76 14.90
N ALA A 85 -14.98 -6.26 14.89
CA ALA A 85 -16.01 -5.81 13.95
C ALA A 85 -16.27 -4.30 14.11
N ASN A 86 -16.82 -3.69 13.07
CA ASN A 86 -17.18 -2.27 13.02
C ASN A 86 -15.96 -1.34 13.22
N THR A 87 -14.80 -1.76 12.72
CA THR A 87 -13.58 -0.97 12.78
C THR A 87 -13.31 -0.28 11.45
N LEU A 88 -13.08 1.03 11.50
CA LEU A 88 -12.60 1.82 10.38
C LEU A 88 -11.07 1.91 10.41
N VAL A 89 -10.44 1.46 9.33
CA VAL A 89 -8.99 1.60 9.10
C VAL A 89 -8.78 2.63 8.00
N LEU A 90 -7.92 3.61 8.26
CA LEU A 90 -7.50 4.63 7.29
C LEU A 90 -6.00 4.46 7.01
N ALA A 91 -5.60 4.50 5.75
CA ALA A 91 -4.20 4.43 5.38
C ALA A 91 -3.85 5.32 4.19
N ASP A 92 -2.69 5.97 4.26
CA ASP A 92 -2.05 6.60 3.10
C ASP A 92 -1.42 5.49 2.24
N VAL A 93 -2.03 5.22 1.08
CA VAL A 93 -1.63 4.11 0.19
C VAL A 93 -0.45 4.44 -0.73
N PHE A 94 0.18 5.60 -0.56
CA PHE A 94 1.54 5.84 -1.00
C PHE A 94 2.56 5.04 -0.16
N GLY A 95 2.21 4.70 1.08
CA GLY A 95 2.97 3.76 1.90
C GLY A 95 2.88 2.32 1.39
N PHE A 96 3.90 1.52 1.70
CA PHE A 96 3.94 0.12 1.33
C PHE A 96 2.95 -0.70 2.13
N HIS A 97 2.12 -1.45 1.42
CA HIS A 97 1.09 -2.26 2.02
C HIS A 97 0.78 -3.50 1.18
N ARG A 98 0.03 -4.42 1.74
CA ARG A 98 -0.55 -5.58 1.04
C ARG A 98 -1.75 -6.13 1.80
N ARG A 99 -2.45 -7.04 1.17
CA ARG A 99 -3.30 -7.99 1.88
C ARG A 99 -2.41 -9.11 2.42
N GLY A 100 -2.52 -9.43 3.69
CA GLY A 100 -1.87 -10.59 4.31
C GLY A 100 -2.41 -11.91 3.76
N ALA A 101 -1.71 -12.99 4.04
CA ALA A 101 -2.16 -14.31 3.67
C ALA A 101 -3.47 -14.66 4.42
N ALA A 102 -4.42 -15.25 3.70
CA ALA A 102 -5.61 -15.83 4.30
C ALA A 102 -5.45 -17.36 4.35
N ALA A 103 -5.87 -17.98 5.45
CA ALA A 103 -5.99 -19.42 5.52
C ALA A 103 -7.12 -19.90 4.58
N GLN A 104 -7.07 -21.16 4.19
CA GLN A 104 -8.07 -21.73 3.30
C GLN A 104 -9.49 -21.59 3.90
N GLY A 105 -10.42 -21.08 3.12
CA GLY A 105 -11.80 -20.85 3.54
C GLY A 105 -12.03 -19.61 4.41
N GLN A 106 -10.97 -18.89 4.80
CA GLN A 106 -11.09 -17.65 5.57
C GLN A 106 -11.25 -16.43 4.66
N GLN A 107 -12.07 -15.50 5.12
CA GLN A 107 -12.35 -14.27 4.38
C GLN A 107 -12.66 -13.12 5.33
N ARG A 108 -12.36 -11.92 4.90
CA ARG A 108 -12.76 -10.69 5.58
C ARG A 108 -13.87 -9.98 4.79
N LEU A 109 -14.78 -9.35 5.49
CA LEU A 109 -15.85 -8.55 4.91
C LEU A 109 -15.62 -7.08 5.26
N ALA A 110 -15.45 -6.25 4.25
CA ALA A 110 -15.23 -4.82 4.44
C ALA A 110 -15.89 -4.00 3.31
N LEU A 111 -16.36 -2.83 3.68
CA LEU A 111 -16.60 -1.75 2.73
C LEU A 111 -15.27 -0.99 2.56
N TYR A 112 -14.92 -0.64 1.35
CA TYR A 112 -13.71 0.13 1.11
C TYR A 112 -13.95 1.25 0.09
N GLY A 113 -13.17 2.29 0.22
CA GLY A 113 -13.16 3.40 -0.71
C GLY A 113 -11.84 4.16 -0.62
N TRP A 114 -11.72 5.16 -1.47
CA TRP A 114 -10.51 6.00 -1.51
C TRP A 114 -10.86 7.44 -1.83
N ASN A 115 -10.07 8.34 -1.28
CA ASN A 115 -9.99 9.73 -1.72
C ASN A 115 -8.72 9.88 -2.54
N ARG A 116 -8.86 10.29 -3.78
CA ARG A 116 -7.76 10.49 -4.70
C ARG A 116 -7.77 11.95 -5.15
N PRO A 117 -6.93 12.83 -4.55
CA PRO A 117 -6.74 14.15 -5.13
C PRO A 117 -6.20 13.96 -6.55
N TYR A 118 -6.84 14.60 -7.50
CA TYR A 118 -6.39 14.51 -8.88
C TYR A 118 -5.17 15.41 -9.06
N PRO A 119 -3.94 14.85 -9.22
CA PRO A 119 -2.72 15.64 -9.14
C PRO A 119 -2.54 16.62 -10.32
N PHE A 120 -3.37 16.49 -11.35
CA PHE A 120 -3.30 17.31 -12.56
C PHE A 120 -4.39 18.40 -12.64
N ILE A 121 -5.25 18.50 -11.63
CA ILE A 121 -6.18 19.63 -11.51
C ILE A 121 -5.53 20.66 -10.59
N PRO A 122 -5.12 21.83 -11.11
CA PRO A 122 -4.47 22.87 -10.32
C PRO A 122 -5.44 23.67 -9.43
N ILE A 123 -6.61 23.10 -9.11
CA ILE A 123 -7.62 23.76 -8.30
C ILE A 123 -7.57 23.14 -6.91
N SER A 124 -7.00 23.86 -5.95
CA SER A 124 -7.20 23.59 -4.53
C SER A 124 -8.55 24.15 -4.11
N TRP A 125 -9.39 23.30 -3.57
CA TRP A 125 -10.61 23.71 -2.85
C TRP A 125 -10.27 24.08 -1.42
#